data_4798f7068ac7a079c74d817c76dcd72a
#
_entry.id   4798f7068ac7a079c74d817c76dcd72a
#
_cell.length_a   1.000
_cell.length_b   1.000
_cell.length_c   1.000
_cell.angle_alpha   90.00
_cell.angle_beta   90.00
_cell.angle_gamma   90.00
#
_symmetry.space_group_name_H-M   'P 1'
#
loop_
_entity.id
_entity.type
_entity.pdbx_description
1 polymer ?
#
loop_
_entity_poly.entity_id
_entity_poly.type
_entity_poly.pdbx_seq_one_letter_code
_entity_poly.pdbx_strand_id
1 'polypeptide(L)'
;IIGLLCLSAVLCTPTWRRSVMAESRYGWRRRTAAAMAIALYAVLLLSPYAPHDELGATIRSIHDYSRRDRLYRIDIESNPETYPFVTARNQPLPGHAAANPPHIFIVQIESFSHKVVEATTPDGHPYTPYLNEKLKEGLCVERFYANSVQSAKGQFATLFSLIPSFKSKVFTGFAQTRFQSLPEILRDNGYSTMFFKAYRDINYDNTLGFVQKNGVDTALSIVPFLTPEDRQRIWGWGVEDEVFYKRFFEYLDAQKPIVSAEKPVFALLHTVMNHMRFNEVPREKRRLYPAAKNLQEHYANSIRLTDDHLRVFFDELAKRAYLNNAIVIVTGDHGYPLNEHGYEHNETAWYEEFFRIPFLLIAPGRLTPGRIADKAFSQMDIAPTLLDLIGIEPPRHHFLGVSIFADKPQQPIFLVQPYNGIYLGVIDDGRTKYVRHLRSGHEFLFDLTNDPQERNNLAPTADAAMKKRLHAMFRTIYLNQLLIEKDRIWKPVDGH
;
A
#
# COMPACT_ATOMS: atom_id res chain seq x y z
N ILE A 1 22.28 23.34 4.33
CA ILE A 1 21.75 24.70 4.14
C ILE A 1 22.40 25.64 5.15
N ILE A 2 22.41 25.33 6.45
CA ILE A 2 23.04 26.18 7.48
C ILE A 2 24.53 26.33 7.22
N GLY A 3 25.28 25.28 6.88
CA GLY A 3 26.68 25.34 6.52
C GLY A 3 26.97 26.17 5.28
N LEU A 4 26.12 26.07 4.23
CA LEU A 4 26.21 26.90 3.03
C LEU A 4 25.85 28.37 3.31
N LEU A 5 24.87 28.61 4.17
CA LEU A 5 24.50 29.95 4.62
C LEU A 5 25.61 30.56 5.51
N CYS A 6 26.24 29.79 6.39
CA CYS A 6 27.39 30.22 7.16
C CYS A 6 28.60 30.48 6.26
N LEU A 7 28.85 29.65 5.24
CA LEU A 7 29.95 29.88 4.28
C LEU A 7 29.67 31.11 3.42
N SER A 8 28.42 31.31 2.97
CA SER A 8 28.04 32.52 2.23
C SER A 8 28.09 33.79 3.09
N ALA A 9 27.70 33.72 4.38
CA ALA A 9 27.79 34.80 5.33
C ALA A 9 29.26 35.19 5.59
N VAL A 10 30.15 34.21 5.78
CA VAL A 10 31.60 34.46 5.95
C VAL A 10 32.22 35.04 4.66
N LEU A 11 31.80 34.58 3.49
CA LEU A 11 32.28 35.08 2.19
C LEU A 11 31.77 36.49 1.85
N CYS A 12 30.65 36.91 2.48
CA CYS A 12 30.03 38.21 2.24
C CYS A 12 30.36 39.27 3.29
N THR A 13 31.15 38.95 4.34
CA THR A 13 31.51 39.94 5.36
C THR A 13 32.47 41.02 4.80
N PRO A 14 32.29 42.31 5.15
CA PRO A 14 33.18 43.37 4.72
C PRO A 14 34.65 43.19 5.14
N THR A 15 34.89 42.53 6.28
CA THR A 15 36.22 42.18 6.78
C THR A 15 36.92 41.17 5.89
N TRP A 16 36.20 40.13 5.40
CA TRP A 16 36.77 39.15 4.49
C TRP A 16 37.09 39.74 3.11
N ARG A 17 36.24 40.63 2.58
CA ARG A 17 36.52 41.38 1.33
C ARG A 17 37.76 42.24 1.45
N ARG A 18 38.02 42.92 2.58
CA ARG A 18 39.20 43.75 2.79
C ARG A 18 40.48 42.92 2.90
N SER A 19 40.49 41.80 3.57
CA SER A 19 41.65 40.91 3.68
C SER A 19 42.02 40.22 2.35
N VAL A 20 41.03 39.96 1.47
CA VAL A 20 41.25 39.33 0.15
C VAL A 20 41.84 40.29 -0.86
N MET A 21 41.58 41.62 -0.72
CA MET A 21 42.13 42.63 -1.63
C MET A 21 43.57 43.04 -1.29
N ALA A 22 44.06 42.75 -0.09
CA ALA A 22 45.40 43.16 0.34
C ALA A 22 46.54 42.17 0.00
N GLU A 23 46.23 40.95 -0.46
CA GLU A 23 47.26 39.90 -0.73
C GLU A 23 47.12 39.27 -2.13
N SER A 24 47.55 40.03 -3.16
CA SER A 24 47.37 39.59 -4.58
C SER A 24 48.22 38.37 -5.03
N ARG A 25 49.20 37.91 -4.24
CA ARG A 25 50.04 36.73 -4.59
C ARG A 25 49.70 35.40 -3.90
N TYR A 26 48.96 35.45 -2.75
CA TYR A 26 48.55 34.23 -2.02
C TYR A 26 47.05 33.92 -2.17
N GLY A 27 46.24 34.85 -2.58
CA GLY A 27 44.80 34.73 -2.71
C GLY A 27 44.34 33.69 -3.74
N TRP A 28 45.08 33.53 -4.83
CA TRP A 28 44.78 32.56 -5.85
C TRP A 28 44.98 31.13 -5.39
N ARG A 29 46.10 30.79 -4.71
CA ARG A 29 46.35 29.46 -4.17
C ARG A 29 45.33 29.05 -3.11
N ARG A 30 44.85 29.97 -2.27
CA ARG A 30 43.79 29.68 -1.29
C ARG A 30 42.43 29.42 -1.96
N ARG A 31 42.09 30.19 -3.02
CA ARG A 31 40.85 29.99 -3.79
C ARG A 31 40.88 28.68 -4.56
N THR A 32 41.98 28.30 -5.16
CA THR A 32 42.13 27.01 -5.84
C THR A 32 42.11 25.83 -4.85
N ALA A 33 42.74 25.98 -3.68
CA ALA A 33 42.70 24.96 -2.64
C ALA A 33 41.27 24.78 -2.08
N ALA A 34 40.52 25.87 -1.83
CA ALA A 34 39.13 25.80 -1.42
C ALA A 34 38.22 25.20 -2.49
N ALA A 35 38.41 25.58 -3.76
CA ALA A 35 37.68 24.98 -4.88
C ALA A 35 37.97 23.49 -5.05
N MET A 36 39.25 23.10 -4.92
CA MET A 36 39.64 21.68 -4.95
C MET A 36 39.10 20.88 -3.77
N ALA A 37 39.09 21.47 -2.56
CA ALA A 37 38.50 20.81 -1.38
C ALA A 37 36.98 20.62 -1.55
N ILE A 38 36.27 21.62 -2.09
CA ILE A 38 34.86 21.52 -2.40
C ILE A 38 34.60 20.49 -3.51
N ALA A 39 35.42 20.47 -4.54
CA ALA A 39 35.31 19.47 -5.61
C ALA A 39 35.63 18.05 -5.11
N LEU A 40 36.66 17.90 -4.29
CA LEU A 40 37.01 16.60 -3.67
C LEU A 40 35.91 16.12 -2.73
N TYR A 41 35.36 17.03 -1.92
CA TYR A 41 34.23 16.71 -1.05
C TYR A 41 32.99 16.33 -1.85
N ALA A 42 32.70 17.02 -2.93
CA ALA A 42 31.60 16.66 -3.84
C ALA A 42 31.80 15.29 -4.49
N VAL A 43 33.04 14.94 -4.89
CA VAL A 43 33.38 13.61 -5.41
C VAL A 43 33.24 12.52 -4.33
N LEU A 44 33.68 12.81 -3.11
CA LEU A 44 33.55 11.90 -1.97
C LEU A 44 32.07 11.64 -1.62
N LEU A 45 31.23 12.68 -1.69
CA LEU A 45 29.79 12.55 -1.46
C LEU A 45 29.07 11.65 -2.49
N LEU A 46 29.62 11.53 -3.69
CA LEU A 46 29.09 10.67 -4.76
C LEU A 46 29.69 9.26 -4.74
N SER A 47 30.68 9.01 -3.88
CA SER A 47 31.30 7.69 -3.75
C SER A 47 30.50 6.77 -2.82
N PRO A 48 30.61 5.44 -2.97
CA PRO A 48 30.01 4.48 -2.05
C PRO A 48 30.61 4.56 -0.63
N TYR A 49 31.73 5.26 -0.46
CA TYR A 49 32.41 5.48 0.83
C TYR A 49 32.12 6.86 1.44
N ALA A 50 31.09 7.54 0.97
CA ALA A 50 30.76 8.88 1.44
C ALA A 50 30.48 8.92 2.94
N PRO A 51 30.91 9.99 3.65
CA PRO A 51 30.61 10.17 5.06
C PRO A 51 29.10 10.14 5.32
N HIS A 52 28.68 9.49 6.39
CA HIS A 52 27.27 9.40 6.81
C HIS A 52 26.85 10.63 7.63
N ASP A 53 27.30 11.84 7.24
CA ASP A 53 26.86 13.07 7.87
C ASP A 53 25.52 13.57 7.27
N GLU A 54 24.81 14.41 8.01
CA GLU A 54 23.51 14.94 7.62
C GLU A 54 23.57 15.77 6.33
N LEU A 55 24.66 16.50 6.11
CA LEU A 55 24.87 17.31 4.90
C LEU A 55 25.10 16.40 3.68
N GLY A 56 25.91 15.38 3.83
CA GLY A 56 26.13 14.37 2.79
C GLY A 56 24.85 13.60 2.44
N ALA A 57 24.06 13.24 3.45
CA ALA A 57 22.76 12.63 3.25
C ALA A 57 21.80 13.57 2.48
N THR A 58 21.77 14.84 2.85
CA THR A 58 20.93 15.87 2.17
C THR A 58 21.36 16.07 0.72
N ILE A 59 22.65 16.23 0.45
CA ILE A 59 23.16 16.43 -0.92
C ILE A 59 22.91 15.18 -1.77
N ARG A 60 23.13 13.98 -1.22
CA ARG A 60 22.78 12.74 -1.91
C ARG A 60 21.28 12.67 -2.21
N SER A 61 20.44 13.03 -1.25
CA SER A 61 18.99 13.05 -1.44
C SER A 61 18.57 14.01 -2.57
N ILE A 62 19.14 15.21 -2.62
CA ILE A 62 18.92 16.19 -3.70
C ILE A 62 19.43 15.66 -5.04
N HIS A 63 20.64 15.10 -5.07
CA HIS A 63 21.21 14.51 -6.28
C HIS A 63 20.38 13.32 -6.77
N ASP A 64 20.01 12.41 -5.89
CA ASP A 64 19.14 11.26 -6.21
C ASP A 64 17.77 11.71 -6.70
N TYR A 65 17.20 12.73 -6.05
CA TYR A 65 15.94 13.34 -6.49
C TYR A 65 16.05 13.92 -7.93
N SER A 66 17.13 14.65 -8.22
CA SER A 66 17.35 15.25 -9.56
C SER A 66 17.64 14.20 -10.64
N ARG A 67 18.25 13.04 -10.28
CA ARG A 67 18.46 11.91 -11.18
C ARG A 67 17.19 11.09 -11.40
N ARG A 68 16.31 11.01 -10.43
CA ARG A 68 15.04 10.25 -10.54
C ARG A 68 14.27 10.67 -11.80
N ASP A 69 14.18 11.94 -12.08
CA ASP A 69 13.44 12.45 -13.26
C ASP A 69 14.08 12.07 -14.60
N ARG A 70 15.40 11.81 -14.63
CA ARG A 70 16.07 11.36 -15.86
C ARG A 70 15.90 9.86 -16.13
N LEU A 71 15.73 9.05 -15.09
CA LEU A 71 15.56 7.60 -15.22
C LEU A 71 14.18 7.21 -15.76
N TYR A 72 13.20 8.14 -15.73
CA TYR A 72 11.80 7.89 -16.09
C TYR A 72 11.29 8.73 -17.24
N ARG A 73 12.16 9.31 -18.08
CA ARG A 73 11.69 10.01 -19.27
C ARG A 73 11.00 9.00 -20.21
N ILE A 74 9.71 8.81 -19.96
CA ILE A 74 8.82 8.34 -20.98
C ILE A 74 8.40 9.59 -21.73
N ASP A 75 8.78 9.68 -23.01
CA ASP A 75 8.12 10.59 -23.94
C ASP A 75 6.67 10.14 -24.03
N ILE A 76 5.84 10.70 -23.19
CA ILE A 76 4.42 10.74 -23.47
C ILE A 76 4.36 11.81 -24.54
N GLU A 77 4.12 11.39 -25.80
CA GLU A 77 3.66 12.30 -26.83
C GLU A 77 2.51 13.07 -26.23
N SER A 78 2.79 14.31 -25.87
CA SER A 78 1.94 15.08 -25.00
C SER A 78 0.86 15.75 -25.81
N ASN A 79 -0.16 14.99 -26.17
CA ASN A 79 -1.44 15.64 -26.30
C ASN A 79 -1.92 15.98 -24.86
N PRO A 80 -1.96 17.25 -24.45
CA PRO A 80 -2.33 17.63 -23.08
C PRO A 80 -3.76 17.23 -22.69
N GLU A 81 -4.56 16.76 -23.62
CA GLU A 81 -5.95 16.34 -23.41
C GLU A 81 -6.13 14.80 -23.24
N THR A 82 -5.06 14.00 -23.33
CA THR A 82 -5.21 12.54 -23.22
C THR A 82 -5.17 12.04 -21.78
N TYR A 83 -6.13 11.18 -21.45
CA TYR A 83 -6.24 10.42 -20.19
C TYR A 83 -6.14 8.93 -20.51
N PRO A 84 -4.93 8.40 -20.74
CA PRO A 84 -4.74 7.09 -21.39
C PRO A 84 -5.26 5.89 -20.60
N PHE A 85 -5.51 6.05 -19.28
CA PHE A 85 -6.12 4.99 -18.46
C PHE A 85 -7.63 5.09 -18.41
N VAL A 86 -8.22 6.19 -18.84
CA VAL A 86 -9.66 6.34 -18.81
C VAL A 86 -10.30 5.48 -19.90
N THR A 87 -11.04 4.46 -19.45
CA THR A 87 -11.92 3.66 -20.28
C THR A 87 -13.33 4.24 -20.23
N ALA A 88 -13.93 4.51 -21.37
CA ALA A 88 -15.31 4.96 -21.50
C ALA A 88 -16.11 3.95 -22.31
N ARG A 89 -17.36 3.72 -21.92
CA ARG A 89 -18.32 2.96 -22.71
C ARG A 89 -19.20 3.89 -23.52
N ASN A 90 -19.51 3.48 -24.75
CA ASN A 90 -20.35 4.27 -25.67
C ASN A 90 -21.86 4.23 -25.32
N GLN A 91 -22.28 3.35 -24.41
CA GLN A 91 -23.66 3.28 -23.93
C GLN A 91 -23.67 2.96 -22.41
N PRO A 92 -24.42 3.73 -21.60
CA PRO A 92 -24.73 3.31 -20.25
C PRO A 92 -25.57 2.04 -20.32
N LEU A 93 -25.15 0.97 -19.67
CA LEU A 93 -26.06 -0.13 -19.40
C LEU A 93 -27.13 0.36 -18.40
N PRO A 94 -28.42 -0.07 -18.57
CA PRO A 94 -29.41 0.25 -17.58
C PRO A 94 -28.92 -0.27 -16.22
N GLY A 95 -28.75 0.64 -15.26
CA GLY A 95 -28.33 0.29 -13.93
C GLY A 95 -29.28 -0.72 -13.34
N HIS A 96 -28.88 -1.95 -13.26
CA HIS A 96 -29.58 -2.96 -12.48
C HIS A 96 -29.12 -2.79 -11.03
N ALA A 97 -29.59 -1.72 -10.36
CA ALA A 97 -29.53 -1.69 -8.93
C ALA A 97 -30.27 -2.96 -8.46
N ALA A 98 -29.54 -3.87 -7.85
CA ALA A 98 -30.15 -5.07 -7.29
C ALA A 98 -31.29 -4.63 -6.36
N ALA A 99 -32.44 -5.31 -6.42
CA ALA A 99 -33.59 -4.99 -5.57
C ALA A 99 -33.25 -5.02 -4.07
N ASN A 100 -32.10 -5.61 -3.68
CA ASN A 100 -31.53 -5.65 -2.35
C ASN A 100 -29.99 -5.57 -2.45
N PRO A 101 -29.42 -4.34 -2.57
CA PRO A 101 -27.99 -4.15 -2.68
C PRO A 101 -27.26 -4.62 -1.39
N PRO A 102 -26.16 -5.38 -1.51
CA PRO A 102 -25.46 -5.88 -0.34
C PRO A 102 -24.70 -4.77 0.39
N HIS A 103 -24.58 -4.85 1.70
CA HIS A 103 -23.56 -4.11 2.43
C HIS A 103 -22.18 -4.66 2.06
N ILE A 104 -21.14 -3.83 2.08
CA ILE A 104 -19.78 -4.21 1.69
C ILE A 104 -18.80 -3.78 2.76
N PHE A 105 -18.06 -4.74 3.30
CA PHE A 105 -17.00 -4.52 4.28
C PHE A 105 -15.66 -5.02 3.75
N ILE A 106 -14.65 -4.15 3.75
CA ILE A 106 -13.26 -4.55 3.53
C ILE A 106 -12.55 -4.44 4.88
N VAL A 107 -12.20 -5.57 5.46
CA VAL A 107 -11.35 -5.67 6.66
C VAL A 107 -9.91 -5.79 6.19
N GLN A 108 -9.19 -4.67 6.22
CA GLN A 108 -7.79 -4.59 5.84
C GLN A 108 -6.92 -4.65 7.08
N ILE A 109 -6.25 -5.78 7.28
CA ILE A 109 -5.46 -6.09 8.46
C ILE A 109 -4.03 -5.61 8.26
N GLU A 110 -3.51 -4.85 9.21
CA GLU A 110 -2.15 -4.32 9.24
C GLU A 110 -1.10 -5.44 9.18
N SER A 111 -0.11 -5.30 8.29
CA SER A 111 1.08 -6.18 8.18
C SER A 111 0.74 -7.69 8.12
N PHE A 112 -0.33 -8.07 7.41
CA PHE A 112 -0.83 -9.45 7.40
C PHE A 112 -0.21 -10.29 6.27
N SER A 113 0.84 -11.02 6.58
CA SER A 113 1.51 -11.89 5.63
C SER A 113 0.73 -13.18 5.37
N HIS A 114 0.63 -13.59 4.10
CA HIS A 114 0.01 -14.86 3.70
C HIS A 114 0.65 -16.10 4.33
N LYS A 115 1.93 -16.05 4.65
CA LYS A 115 2.70 -17.19 5.16
C LYS A 115 2.20 -17.79 6.48
N VAL A 116 1.42 -17.02 7.26
CA VAL A 116 0.84 -17.52 8.54
C VAL A 116 -0.54 -18.15 8.35
N VAL A 117 -1.14 -18.01 7.17
CA VAL A 117 -2.45 -18.58 6.86
C VAL A 117 -2.29 -20.08 6.58
N GLU A 118 -3.15 -20.88 7.22
CA GLU A 118 -3.10 -22.37 7.19
C GLU A 118 -1.73 -22.95 7.64
N ALA A 119 -0.90 -22.15 8.29
CA ALA A 119 0.40 -22.53 8.82
C ALA A 119 0.35 -22.72 10.33
N THR A 120 1.33 -23.47 10.85
CA THR A 120 1.47 -23.78 12.27
C THR A 120 2.85 -23.39 12.80
N THR A 121 2.93 -23.17 14.11
CA THR A 121 4.22 -23.10 14.82
C THR A 121 4.96 -24.43 14.72
N PRO A 122 6.26 -24.50 15.03
CA PRO A 122 7.00 -25.77 15.11
C PRO A 122 6.35 -26.81 16.01
N ASP A 123 5.62 -26.37 17.07
CA ASP A 123 4.90 -27.24 18.00
C ASP A 123 3.49 -27.62 17.51
N GLY A 124 3.12 -27.26 16.27
CA GLY A 124 1.86 -27.63 15.64
C GLY A 124 0.65 -26.75 15.96
N HIS A 125 0.82 -25.62 16.65
CA HIS A 125 -0.28 -24.69 16.92
C HIS A 125 -0.55 -23.77 15.72
N PRO A 126 -1.80 -23.67 15.21
CA PRO A 126 -2.10 -22.81 14.07
C PRO A 126 -1.96 -21.33 14.44
N TYR A 127 -1.42 -20.53 13.50
CA TYR A 127 -1.32 -19.08 13.67
C TYR A 127 -2.69 -18.41 13.57
N THR A 128 -3.52 -18.85 12.63
CA THR A 128 -4.80 -18.22 12.28
C THR A 128 -5.95 -19.24 12.24
N PRO A 129 -6.27 -19.93 13.36
CA PRO A 129 -7.26 -21.01 13.35
C PRO A 129 -8.66 -20.52 12.96
N TYR A 130 -9.07 -19.32 13.35
CA TYR A 130 -10.38 -18.78 13.00
C TYR A 130 -10.47 -18.43 11.51
N LEU A 131 -9.47 -17.74 10.98
CA LEU A 131 -9.43 -17.46 9.54
C LEU A 131 -9.38 -18.75 8.73
N ASN A 132 -8.62 -19.77 9.16
CA ASN A 132 -8.55 -21.05 8.47
C ASN A 132 -9.94 -21.72 8.35
N GLU A 133 -10.81 -21.58 9.37
CA GLU A 133 -12.20 -22.01 9.27
C GLU A 133 -13.01 -21.13 8.30
N LYS A 134 -12.84 -19.80 8.37
CA LYS A 134 -13.54 -18.86 7.48
C LYS A 134 -13.16 -19.01 6.00
N LEU A 135 -11.95 -19.46 5.69
CA LEU A 135 -11.55 -19.75 4.31
C LEU A 135 -12.44 -20.80 3.63
N LYS A 136 -13.09 -21.67 4.41
CA LYS A 136 -14.03 -22.70 3.91
C LYS A 136 -15.40 -22.11 3.54
N GLU A 137 -15.71 -20.91 4.00
CA GLU A 137 -17.01 -20.24 3.80
C GLU A 137 -17.00 -19.25 2.61
N GLY A 138 -15.85 -18.96 2.03
CA GLY A 138 -15.70 -17.97 0.98
C GLY A 138 -14.81 -18.39 -0.18
N LEU A 139 -14.57 -17.47 -1.07
CA LEU A 139 -13.64 -17.59 -2.19
C LEU A 139 -12.28 -17.06 -1.78
N CYS A 140 -11.25 -17.88 -1.86
CA CYS A 140 -9.86 -17.54 -1.54
C CYS A 140 -9.04 -17.41 -2.80
N VAL A 141 -8.09 -16.49 -2.81
CA VAL A 141 -7.05 -16.39 -3.84
C VAL A 141 -5.72 -16.77 -3.20
N GLU A 142 -5.10 -17.84 -3.67
CA GLU A 142 -3.86 -18.36 -3.06
C GLU A 142 -2.65 -17.44 -3.32
N ARG A 143 -2.63 -16.80 -4.50
CA ARG A 143 -1.57 -15.85 -4.89
C ARG A 143 -2.14 -14.45 -5.00
N PHE A 144 -2.29 -13.79 -3.84
CA PHE A 144 -2.79 -12.45 -3.75
C PHE A 144 -1.72 -11.50 -3.20
N TYR A 145 -1.57 -10.32 -3.81
CA TYR A 145 -0.46 -9.44 -3.56
C TYR A 145 -0.88 -8.02 -3.16
N ALA A 146 -0.18 -7.47 -2.20
CA ALA A 146 -0.12 -6.03 -2.01
C ALA A 146 0.72 -5.39 -3.13
N ASN A 147 0.31 -4.22 -3.61
CA ASN A 147 1.05 -3.52 -4.65
C ASN A 147 2.21 -2.68 -4.09
N SER A 148 2.32 -2.58 -2.76
CA SER A 148 3.43 -1.92 -2.06
C SER A 148 3.55 -2.45 -0.63
N VAL A 149 4.49 -1.88 0.14
CA VAL A 149 4.88 -2.33 1.49
C VAL A 149 4.47 -1.33 2.57
N GLN A 150 3.47 -0.51 2.31
CA GLN A 150 3.04 0.55 3.21
C GLN A 150 1.51 0.69 3.20
N SER A 151 0.91 0.84 4.38
CA SER A 151 -0.56 0.84 4.57
C SER A 151 -1.30 1.85 3.69
N ALA A 152 -0.86 3.11 3.63
CA ALA A 152 -1.49 4.12 2.76
C ALA A 152 -1.43 3.77 1.27
N LYS A 153 -0.41 3.01 0.85
CA LYS A 153 -0.26 2.53 -0.54
C LYS A 153 -1.15 1.32 -0.82
N GLY A 154 -1.28 0.40 0.15
CA GLY A 154 -2.24 -0.71 0.06
C GLY A 154 -3.68 -0.20 0.02
N GLN A 155 -4.02 0.79 0.86
CA GLN A 155 -5.32 1.46 0.83
C GLN A 155 -5.58 2.13 -0.51
N PHE A 156 -4.57 2.80 -1.07
CA PHE A 156 -4.67 3.43 -2.39
C PHE A 156 -4.93 2.39 -3.49
N ALA A 157 -4.16 1.31 -3.54
CA ALA A 157 -4.37 0.26 -4.55
C ALA A 157 -5.77 -0.37 -4.44
N THR A 158 -6.24 -0.63 -3.22
CA THR A 158 -7.56 -1.20 -2.94
C THR A 158 -8.71 -0.29 -3.40
N LEU A 159 -8.63 1.01 -3.10
CA LEU A 159 -9.74 1.94 -3.35
C LEU A 159 -9.74 2.54 -4.76
N PHE A 160 -8.58 2.66 -5.40
CA PHE A 160 -8.44 3.36 -6.67
C PHE A 160 -8.05 2.45 -7.84
N SER A 161 -7.72 1.17 -7.57
CA SER A 161 -7.31 0.21 -8.59
C SER A 161 -6.16 0.72 -9.48
N LEU A 162 -5.20 1.41 -8.85
CA LEU A 162 -4.02 2.01 -9.48
C LEU A 162 -2.73 1.55 -8.79
N ILE A 163 -1.63 1.63 -9.51
CA ILE A 163 -0.30 1.36 -8.95
C ILE A 163 0.06 2.48 -7.98
N PRO A 164 0.42 2.19 -6.71
CA PRO A 164 0.84 3.22 -5.77
C PRO A 164 2.10 3.96 -6.25
N SER A 165 2.18 5.27 -5.96
CA SER A 165 3.36 6.06 -6.31
C SER A 165 4.62 5.51 -5.64
N PHE A 166 5.70 5.39 -6.40
CA PHE A 166 7.02 5.02 -5.86
C PHE A 166 7.85 6.23 -5.39
N LYS A 167 7.39 7.45 -5.63
CA LYS A 167 8.10 8.67 -5.21
C LYS A 167 7.66 9.19 -3.85
N SER A 168 6.37 9.05 -3.52
CA SER A 168 5.81 9.52 -2.26
C SER A 168 4.58 8.71 -1.86
N LYS A 169 4.05 8.96 -0.65
CA LYS A 169 2.71 8.54 -0.27
C LYS A 169 1.71 9.37 -1.09
N VAL A 170 0.75 8.72 -1.78
CA VAL A 170 -0.19 9.42 -2.66
C VAL A 170 -1.01 10.44 -1.88
N PHE A 171 -1.50 10.07 -0.70
CA PHE A 171 -2.37 10.90 0.14
C PHE A 171 -1.74 12.23 0.55
N THR A 172 -0.42 12.27 0.70
CA THR A 172 0.33 13.50 1.04
C THR A 172 0.97 14.16 -0.16
N GLY A 173 1.65 13.39 -1.00
CA GLY A 173 2.43 13.93 -2.12
C GLY A 173 1.58 14.40 -3.29
N PHE A 174 0.36 13.85 -3.44
CA PHE A 174 -0.57 14.17 -4.53
C PHE A 174 -1.97 14.48 -3.99
N ALA A 175 -2.04 15.18 -2.86
CA ALA A 175 -3.28 15.52 -2.18
C ALA A 175 -4.27 16.31 -3.04
N GLN A 176 -3.78 17.04 -4.05
CA GLN A 176 -4.61 17.83 -4.96
C GLN A 176 -5.08 17.06 -6.19
N THR A 177 -4.43 15.96 -6.55
CA THR A 177 -4.82 15.12 -7.69
C THR A 177 -6.20 14.50 -7.47
N ARG A 178 -7.02 14.52 -8.50
CA ARG A 178 -8.36 13.92 -8.48
C ARG A 178 -8.31 12.50 -9.02
N PHE A 179 -8.94 11.58 -8.31
CA PHE A 179 -9.08 10.18 -8.72
C PHE A 179 -10.55 9.78 -8.65
N GLN A 180 -10.98 8.89 -9.51
CA GLN A 180 -12.21 8.15 -9.29
C GLN A 180 -11.91 6.97 -8.38
N SER A 181 -12.68 6.78 -7.34
CA SER A 181 -12.50 5.69 -6.38
C SER A 181 -13.66 4.71 -6.39
N LEU A 182 -13.45 3.51 -5.83
CA LEU A 182 -14.54 2.58 -5.54
C LEU A 182 -15.61 3.22 -4.64
N PRO A 183 -15.28 3.91 -3.52
CA PRO A 183 -16.28 4.63 -2.73
C PRO A 183 -17.10 5.64 -3.53
N GLU A 184 -16.47 6.42 -4.42
CA GLU A 184 -17.20 7.38 -5.25
C GLU A 184 -18.22 6.70 -6.16
N ILE A 185 -17.80 5.64 -6.87
CA ILE A 185 -18.71 4.87 -7.73
C ILE A 185 -19.87 4.28 -6.91
N LEU A 186 -19.58 3.72 -5.73
CA LEU A 186 -20.61 3.16 -4.85
C LEU A 186 -21.55 4.23 -4.32
N ARG A 187 -21.05 5.40 -3.90
CA ARG A 187 -21.86 6.54 -3.45
C ARG A 187 -22.82 6.99 -4.56
N ASP A 188 -22.32 7.10 -5.79
CA ASP A 188 -23.13 7.49 -6.95
C ASP A 188 -24.21 6.42 -7.28
N ASN A 189 -24.08 5.21 -6.72
CA ASN A 189 -25.04 4.11 -6.79
C ASN A 189 -25.83 3.90 -5.47
N GLY A 190 -25.89 4.91 -4.61
CA GLY A 190 -26.77 4.94 -3.42
C GLY A 190 -26.16 4.35 -2.15
N TYR A 191 -24.87 4.00 -2.12
CA TYR A 191 -24.20 3.55 -0.91
C TYR A 191 -23.81 4.74 -0.02
N SER A 192 -23.91 4.56 1.30
CA SER A 192 -23.17 5.39 2.26
C SER A 192 -21.74 4.86 2.37
N THR A 193 -20.74 5.71 2.19
CA THR A 193 -19.35 5.29 2.11
C THR A 193 -18.54 5.69 3.33
N MET A 194 -17.82 4.72 3.92
CA MET A 194 -17.15 4.90 5.20
C MET A 194 -15.69 4.39 5.14
N PHE A 195 -14.83 5.05 5.89
CA PHE A 195 -13.44 4.66 6.10
C PHE A 195 -13.09 4.80 7.58
N PHE A 196 -12.79 3.68 8.24
CA PHE A 196 -12.48 3.65 9.66
C PHE A 196 -11.07 3.13 9.93
N LYS A 197 -10.35 3.81 10.83
CA LYS A 197 -9.04 3.36 11.32
C LYS A 197 -9.08 3.05 12.81
N ALA A 198 -8.43 1.97 13.21
CA ALA A 198 -8.07 1.69 14.60
C ALA A 198 -6.96 2.61 15.11
N TYR A 199 -6.22 3.27 14.22
CA TYR A 199 -5.19 4.25 14.55
C TYR A 199 -5.81 5.53 15.17
N ARG A 200 -5.10 6.13 16.14
CA ARG A 200 -5.62 7.24 16.94
C ARG A 200 -5.88 8.53 16.16
N ASP A 201 -5.19 8.74 15.06
CA ASP A 201 -5.30 9.97 14.27
C ASP A 201 -5.71 9.66 12.82
N ILE A 202 -6.92 10.05 12.47
CA ILE A 202 -7.44 9.89 11.10
C ILE A 202 -6.71 10.80 10.11
N ASN A 203 -6.10 11.91 10.57
CA ASN A 203 -5.35 12.82 9.70
C ASN A 203 -3.93 12.33 9.40
N TYR A 204 -3.47 11.29 10.11
CA TYR A 204 -2.16 10.74 9.81
C TYR A 204 -2.03 10.39 8.32
N ASP A 205 -0.93 10.83 7.71
CA ASP A 205 -0.69 10.73 6.27
C ASP A 205 -1.76 11.44 5.41
N ASN A 206 -2.43 12.48 5.93
CA ASN A 206 -3.50 13.21 5.24
C ASN A 206 -4.69 12.30 4.80
N THR A 207 -4.93 11.22 5.53
CA THR A 207 -5.95 10.23 5.15
C THR A 207 -7.33 10.87 5.03
N LEU A 208 -7.78 11.62 6.04
CA LEU A 208 -9.13 12.24 6.08
C LEU A 208 -9.37 13.09 4.83
N GLY A 209 -8.50 14.09 4.59
CA GLY A 209 -8.69 15.03 3.48
C GLY A 209 -8.65 14.34 2.12
N PHE A 210 -7.78 13.32 1.96
CA PHE A 210 -7.62 12.62 0.70
C PHE A 210 -8.81 11.72 0.38
N VAL A 211 -9.26 10.87 1.33
CA VAL A 211 -10.34 9.92 1.06
C VAL A 211 -11.69 10.61 0.92
N GLN A 212 -11.97 11.68 1.70
CA GLN A 212 -13.20 12.45 1.56
C GLN A 212 -13.27 13.18 0.22
N LYS A 213 -12.16 13.79 -0.23
CA LYS A 213 -12.09 14.42 -1.55
C LYS A 213 -12.39 13.42 -2.69
N ASN A 214 -12.10 12.15 -2.47
CA ASN A 214 -12.23 11.09 -3.46
C ASN A 214 -13.38 10.11 -3.12
N GLY A 215 -14.50 10.59 -2.57
CA GLY A 215 -15.76 9.86 -2.55
C GLY A 215 -16.10 9.11 -1.27
N VAL A 216 -15.33 9.28 -0.17
CA VAL A 216 -15.72 8.76 1.14
C VAL A 216 -16.52 9.79 1.89
N ASP A 217 -17.77 9.47 2.30
CA ASP A 217 -18.65 10.38 3.05
C ASP A 217 -18.18 10.54 4.49
N THR A 218 -17.80 9.44 5.13
CA THR A 218 -17.40 9.41 6.54
C THR A 218 -16.03 8.76 6.71
N ALA A 219 -15.04 9.52 7.14
CA ALA A 219 -13.72 9.02 7.48
C ALA A 219 -13.38 9.33 8.93
N LEU A 220 -13.20 8.30 9.77
CA LEU A 220 -13.08 8.44 11.21
C LEU A 220 -11.99 7.52 11.80
N SER A 221 -11.33 8.03 12.85
CA SER A 221 -10.68 7.17 13.85
C SER A 221 -11.74 6.67 14.81
N ILE A 222 -11.58 5.46 15.32
CA ILE A 222 -12.50 4.90 16.33
C ILE A 222 -12.31 5.52 17.71
N VAL A 223 -11.18 6.18 17.97
CA VAL A 223 -10.80 6.70 19.28
C VAL A 223 -11.82 7.65 19.94
N PRO A 224 -12.53 8.54 19.20
CA PRO A 224 -13.59 9.37 19.78
C PRO A 224 -14.77 8.60 20.38
N PHE A 225 -14.99 7.36 19.95
CA PHE A 225 -16.13 6.53 20.35
C PHE A 225 -15.81 5.56 21.49
N LEU A 226 -14.59 5.63 22.05
CA LEU A 226 -14.14 4.74 23.12
C LEU A 226 -14.71 5.15 24.47
N THR A 227 -15.17 4.15 25.23
CA THR A 227 -15.48 4.31 26.67
C THR A 227 -14.21 4.50 27.49
N PRO A 228 -14.29 4.90 28.77
CA PRO A 228 -13.15 4.94 29.66
C PRO A 228 -12.41 3.58 29.80
N GLU A 229 -13.14 2.47 29.80
CA GLU A 229 -12.61 1.11 29.85
C GLU A 229 -11.86 0.75 28.54
N ASP A 230 -12.42 1.10 27.39
CA ASP A 230 -11.79 0.87 26.10
C ASP A 230 -10.46 1.59 25.95
N ARG A 231 -10.34 2.79 26.54
CA ARG A 231 -9.10 3.58 26.50
C ARG A 231 -7.92 2.88 27.18
N GLN A 232 -8.18 1.95 28.09
CA GLN A 232 -7.16 1.11 28.70
C GLN A 232 -6.65 0.02 27.72
N ARG A 233 -7.37 -0.18 26.61
CA ARG A 233 -7.03 -1.13 25.56
C ARG A 233 -6.39 -0.45 24.33
N ILE A 234 -5.87 0.74 24.51
CA ILE A 234 -4.99 1.43 23.55
C ILE A 234 -3.56 1.06 23.89
N TRP A 235 -2.89 0.36 23.01
CA TRP A 235 -1.48 0.04 23.14
C TRP A 235 -0.82 0.06 21.76
N GLY A 236 0.49 0.28 21.73
CA GLY A 236 1.18 0.47 20.47
C GLY A 236 0.66 1.67 19.68
N TRP A 237 0.30 1.40 18.47
CA TRP A 237 -0.12 2.42 17.52
C TRP A 237 -1.60 2.78 17.61
N GLY A 238 -2.42 1.97 18.25
CA GLY A 238 -3.85 2.25 18.29
C GLY A 238 -4.67 1.36 19.21
N VAL A 239 -5.93 1.24 18.87
CA VAL A 239 -6.93 0.50 19.64
C VAL A 239 -6.88 -0.98 19.29
N GLU A 240 -7.06 -1.82 20.29
CA GLU A 240 -7.19 -3.27 20.10
C GLU A 240 -8.35 -3.60 19.16
N ASP A 241 -8.11 -4.48 18.18
CA ASP A 241 -9.05 -4.74 17.08
C ASP A 241 -10.42 -5.24 17.55
N GLU A 242 -10.50 -5.98 18.67
CA GLU A 242 -11.77 -6.36 19.29
C GLU A 242 -12.62 -5.15 19.64
N VAL A 243 -12.02 -4.14 20.27
CA VAL A 243 -12.71 -2.89 20.65
C VAL A 243 -13.05 -2.11 19.38
N PHE A 244 -12.13 -2.04 18.43
CA PHE A 244 -12.35 -1.37 17.15
C PHE A 244 -13.61 -1.91 16.44
N TYR A 245 -13.74 -3.23 16.31
CA TYR A 245 -14.89 -3.82 15.65
C TYR A 245 -16.19 -3.59 16.41
N LYS A 246 -16.21 -3.76 17.74
CA LYS A 246 -17.42 -3.50 18.56
C LYS A 246 -17.91 -2.06 18.41
N ARG A 247 -17.02 -1.09 18.56
CA ARG A 247 -17.37 0.33 18.45
C ARG A 247 -17.76 0.74 17.03
N PHE A 248 -17.17 0.16 16.01
CA PHE A 248 -17.60 0.35 14.64
C PHE A 248 -19.04 -0.10 14.42
N PHE A 249 -19.40 -1.29 14.88
CA PHE A 249 -20.78 -1.78 14.71
C PHE A 249 -21.79 -1.02 15.56
N GLU A 250 -21.43 -0.55 16.74
CA GLU A 250 -22.27 0.34 17.54
C GLU A 250 -22.47 1.70 16.83
N TYR A 251 -21.41 2.25 16.25
CA TYR A 251 -21.51 3.43 15.40
C TYR A 251 -22.48 3.20 14.23
N LEU A 252 -22.34 2.07 13.55
CA LEU A 252 -23.20 1.71 12.42
C LEU A 252 -24.67 1.59 12.84
N ASP A 253 -24.93 0.97 13.99
CA ASP A 253 -26.28 0.87 14.57
C ASP A 253 -26.89 2.25 14.90
N ALA A 254 -26.09 3.19 15.34
CA ALA A 254 -26.54 4.56 15.59
C ALA A 254 -26.89 5.32 14.30
N GLN A 255 -26.38 4.87 13.13
CA GLN A 255 -26.70 5.44 11.81
C GLN A 255 -27.91 4.76 11.14
N LYS A 256 -28.70 3.94 11.83
CA LYS A 256 -29.84 3.18 11.25
C LYS A 256 -30.81 3.95 10.38
N PRO A 257 -31.08 5.25 10.59
CA PRO A 257 -31.89 6.00 9.63
C PRO A 257 -31.24 6.16 8.25
N ILE A 258 -29.90 6.03 8.19
CA ILE A 258 -29.10 6.19 6.97
C ILE A 258 -28.68 4.82 6.40
N VAL A 259 -28.54 3.80 7.26
CA VAL A 259 -28.12 2.44 6.90
C VAL A 259 -29.28 1.47 7.12
N SER A 260 -29.76 0.85 6.05
CA SER A 260 -30.83 -0.16 6.10
C SER A 260 -30.62 -1.14 4.95
N ALA A 261 -31.44 -2.20 4.86
CA ALA A 261 -31.42 -3.10 3.72
C ALA A 261 -31.63 -2.39 2.36
N GLU A 262 -32.29 -1.23 2.38
CA GLU A 262 -32.54 -0.40 1.18
C GLU A 262 -31.47 0.68 0.98
N LYS A 263 -30.66 0.97 2.01
CA LYS A 263 -29.55 1.93 1.99
C LYS A 263 -28.27 1.24 2.39
N PRO A 264 -27.57 0.63 1.43
CA PRO A 264 -26.39 -0.14 1.71
C PRO A 264 -25.22 0.73 2.18
N VAL A 265 -24.32 0.14 2.94
CA VAL A 265 -23.07 0.76 3.35
C VAL A 265 -21.88 0.05 2.68
N PHE A 266 -20.92 0.85 2.27
CA PHE A 266 -19.56 0.42 2.02
C PHE A 266 -18.68 0.90 3.16
N ALA A 267 -17.88 0.03 3.77
CA ALA A 267 -16.90 0.45 4.76
C ALA A 267 -15.56 -0.26 4.55
N LEU A 268 -14.47 0.51 4.51
CA LEU A 268 -13.12 -0.01 4.69
C LEU A 268 -12.72 0.16 6.15
N LEU A 269 -12.37 -0.94 6.81
CA LEU A 269 -11.92 -1.03 8.19
C LEU A 269 -10.44 -1.36 8.21
N HIS A 270 -9.60 -0.43 8.63
CA HIS A 270 -8.15 -0.64 8.71
C HIS A 270 -7.72 -0.84 10.15
N THR A 271 -7.24 -2.04 10.48
CA THR A 271 -6.71 -2.37 11.81
C THR A 271 -5.29 -1.81 11.99
N VAL A 272 -4.77 -1.85 13.22
CA VAL A 272 -3.42 -1.35 13.48
C VAL A 272 -2.70 -2.15 14.57
N MET A 273 -3.40 -3.08 15.21
CA MET A 273 -2.83 -3.82 16.33
C MET A 273 -1.60 -4.64 15.94
N ASN A 274 -1.63 -5.25 14.73
CA ASN A 274 -0.51 -6.01 14.20
C ASN A 274 0.55 -5.13 13.52
N HIS A 275 0.83 -3.93 14.07
CA HIS A 275 1.90 -3.05 13.60
C HIS A 275 3.24 -3.42 14.25
N MET A 276 4.34 -3.20 13.51
CA MET A 276 5.68 -3.36 14.06
C MET A 276 5.87 -2.49 15.33
N ARG A 277 6.52 -2.95 16.35
CA ARG A 277 7.44 -4.10 16.50
C ARG A 277 6.76 -5.39 17.01
N PHE A 278 5.43 -5.49 17.05
CA PHE A 278 4.64 -6.64 17.50
C PHE A 278 4.82 -7.05 18.96
N ASN A 279 5.75 -6.46 19.70
CA ASN A 279 6.10 -6.81 21.08
C ASN A 279 5.15 -6.22 22.14
N GLU A 280 4.18 -5.43 21.70
CA GLU A 280 3.26 -4.69 22.58
C GLU A 280 2.05 -5.53 23.00
N VAL A 281 1.88 -6.74 22.45
CA VAL A 281 0.85 -7.69 22.92
C VAL A 281 1.03 -7.94 24.42
N PRO A 282 0.04 -7.62 25.25
CA PRO A 282 0.10 -7.87 26.69
C PRO A 282 0.42 -9.33 27.01
N ARG A 283 1.24 -9.55 28.02
CA ARG A 283 1.78 -10.89 28.32
C ARG A 283 0.67 -11.93 28.53
N GLU A 284 -0.41 -11.56 29.19
CA GLU A 284 -1.58 -12.40 29.46
C GLU A 284 -2.37 -12.77 28.18
N LYS A 285 -2.20 -12.04 27.10
CA LYS A 285 -2.83 -12.28 25.79
C LYS A 285 -1.95 -13.08 24.82
N ARG A 286 -0.69 -13.34 25.16
CA ARG A 286 0.22 -14.12 24.32
C ARG A 286 -0.15 -15.59 24.32
N ARG A 287 -0.64 -16.09 23.22
CA ARG A 287 -1.18 -17.45 23.10
C ARG A 287 -0.16 -18.48 22.65
N LEU A 288 0.76 -18.10 21.75
CA LEU A 288 1.70 -19.02 21.11
C LEU A 288 3.05 -19.05 21.81
N TYR A 289 3.57 -17.88 22.16
CA TYR A 289 4.87 -17.72 22.80
C TYR A 289 4.75 -16.79 24.02
N PRO A 290 4.38 -17.32 25.21
CA PRO A 290 4.22 -16.48 26.43
C PRO A 290 5.48 -15.70 26.82
N ALA A 291 6.67 -16.27 26.53
CA ALA A 291 7.98 -15.67 26.77
C ALA A 291 8.68 -15.28 25.46
N ALA A 292 7.93 -14.70 24.52
CA ALA A 292 8.46 -14.28 23.20
C ALA A 292 9.77 -13.48 23.33
N LYS A 293 10.79 -13.85 22.51
CA LYS A 293 12.16 -13.33 22.59
C LYS A 293 12.63 -12.67 21.30
N ASN A 294 12.02 -12.98 20.19
CA ASN A 294 12.44 -12.50 18.86
C ASN A 294 11.22 -11.98 18.06
N LEU A 295 11.51 -11.38 16.92
CA LEU A 295 10.51 -10.77 16.05
C LEU A 295 9.43 -11.78 15.61
N GLN A 296 9.83 -13.00 15.24
CA GLN A 296 8.94 -14.04 14.76
C GLN A 296 7.93 -14.47 15.83
N GLU A 297 8.39 -14.65 17.09
CA GLU A 297 7.54 -15.02 18.21
C GLU A 297 6.59 -13.89 18.62
N HIS A 298 7.06 -12.64 18.55
CA HIS A 298 6.21 -11.47 18.78
C HIS A 298 5.14 -11.34 17.71
N TYR A 299 5.52 -11.47 16.42
CA TYR A 299 4.57 -11.46 15.31
C TYR A 299 3.55 -12.59 15.42
N ALA A 300 3.98 -13.80 15.78
CA ALA A 300 3.11 -14.94 15.96
C ALA A 300 2.01 -14.68 17.02
N ASN A 301 2.38 -14.09 18.15
CA ASN A 301 1.41 -13.71 19.19
C ASN A 301 0.47 -12.59 18.71
N SER A 302 0.99 -11.61 17.99
CA SER A 302 0.20 -10.49 17.47
C SER A 302 -0.82 -10.98 16.45
N ILE A 303 -0.40 -11.80 15.47
CA ILE A 303 -1.30 -12.30 14.45
C ILE A 303 -2.32 -13.30 15.01
N ARG A 304 -1.95 -14.10 16.02
CA ARG A 304 -2.89 -14.99 16.71
C ARG A 304 -3.97 -14.19 17.45
N LEU A 305 -3.61 -13.09 18.08
CA LEU A 305 -4.57 -12.20 18.73
C LEU A 305 -5.47 -11.49 17.70
N THR A 306 -4.89 -11.05 16.58
CA THR A 306 -5.64 -10.50 15.44
C THR A 306 -6.68 -11.50 14.92
N ASP A 307 -6.33 -12.77 14.80
CA ASP A 307 -7.24 -13.85 14.39
C ASP A 307 -8.38 -14.07 15.41
N ASP A 308 -8.05 -14.07 16.71
CA ASP A 308 -9.07 -14.14 17.77
C ASP A 308 -10.04 -12.93 17.69
N HIS A 309 -9.55 -11.75 17.33
CA HIS A 309 -10.38 -10.54 17.18
C HIS A 309 -11.16 -10.50 15.88
N LEU A 310 -10.67 -11.13 14.80
CA LEU A 310 -11.43 -11.26 13.56
C LEU A 310 -12.74 -12.06 13.81
N ARG A 311 -12.74 -13.01 14.74
CA ARG A 311 -13.97 -13.67 15.21
C ARG A 311 -14.98 -12.66 15.71
N VAL A 312 -14.54 -11.65 16.48
CA VAL A 312 -15.44 -10.61 17.02
C VAL A 312 -16.11 -9.82 15.91
N PHE A 313 -15.38 -9.50 14.83
CA PHE A 313 -15.97 -8.84 13.67
C PHE A 313 -17.15 -9.65 13.09
N PHE A 314 -16.95 -10.95 12.85
CA PHE A 314 -18.00 -11.78 12.28
C PHE A 314 -19.15 -12.06 13.28
N ASP A 315 -18.86 -12.19 14.56
CA ASP A 315 -19.87 -12.32 15.60
C ASP A 315 -20.74 -11.06 15.70
N GLU A 316 -20.12 -9.86 15.64
CA GLU A 316 -20.86 -8.59 15.62
C GLU A 316 -21.68 -8.42 14.35
N LEU A 317 -21.14 -8.81 13.19
CA LEU A 317 -21.86 -8.82 11.92
C LEU A 317 -23.11 -9.72 12.01
N ALA A 318 -22.98 -10.93 12.51
CA ALA A 318 -24.05 -11.91 12.61
C ALA A 318 -25.19 -11.51 13.55
N LYS A 319 -24.93 -10.65 14.54
CA LYS A 319 -25.99 -10.12 15.44
C LYS A 319 -26.97 -9.19 14.73
N ARG A 320 -26.69 -8.76 13.52
CA ARG A 320 -27.44 -7.72 12.81
C ARG A 320 -28.14 -8.27 11.57
N ALA A 321 -29.41 -8.58 11.71
CA ALA A 321 -30.20 -9.16 10.62
C ALA A 321 -30.18 -8.29 9.33
N TYR A 322 -30.08 -6.96 9.46
CA TYR A 322 -30.00 -6.08 8.30
C TYR A 322 -28.67 -6.20 7.50
N LEU A 323 -27.66 -6.86 8.09
CA LEU A 323 -26.35 -7.12 7.44
C LEU A 323 -26.24 -8.55 6.88
N ASN A 324 -27.30 -9.36 6.89
CA ASN A 324 -27.23 -10.78 6.49
C ASN A 324 -26.80 -10.99 5.03
N ASN A 325 -26.96 -10.00 4.16
CA ASN A 325 -26.55 -10.03 2.77
C ASN A 325 -25.16 -9.40 2.52
N ALA A 326 -24.41 -9.11 3.58
CA ALA A 326 -23.14 -8.40 3.47
C ALA A 326 -22.08 -9.20 2.70
N ILE A 327 -21.35 -8.49 1.86
CA ILE A 327 -20.10 -8.94 1.25
C ILE A 327 -18.96 -8.52 2.16
N VAL A 328 -18.09 -9.47 2.50
CA VAL A 328 -16.91 -9.21 3.34
C VAL A 328 -15.65 -9.63 2.61
N ILE A 329 -14.70 -8.72 2.49
CA ILE A 329 -13.32 -9.03 2.09
C ILE A 329 -12.43 -8.94 3.33
N VAL A 330 -11.64 -9.98 3.59
CA VAL A 330 -10.55 -9.97 4.58
C VAL A 330 -9.24 -10.08 3.83
N THR A 331 -8.35 -9.11 4.03
CA THR A 331 -7.03 -9.06 3.36
C THR A 331 -6.01 -8.31 4.21
N GLY A 332 -4.73 -8.37 3.84
CA GLY A 332 -3.68 -7.52 4.40
C GLY A 332 -3.56 -6.19 3.66
N ASP A 333 -2.98 -5.20 4.30
CA ASP A 333 -2.53 -3.96 3.64
C ASP A 333 -1.16 -4.14 2.95
N HIS A 334 -0.27 -4.91 3.57
CA HIS A 334 1.00 -5.42 3.04
C HIS A 334 1.46 -6.62 3.87
N GLY A 335 2.50 -7.32 3.39
CA GLY A 335 3.20 -8.34 4.16
C GLY A 335 4.24 -7.74 5.09
N TYR A 336 4.94 -8.60 5.83
CA TYR A 336 6.04 -8.20 6.69
C TYR A 336 7.13 -9.27 6.71
N PRO A 337 8.43 -8.89 6.55
CA PRO A 337 9.54 -9.83 6.62
C PRO A 337 9.83 -10.21 8.08
N LEU A 338 10.05 -11.48 8.31
CA LEU A 338 10.39 -12.02 9.61
C LEU A 338 11.74 -12.75 9.55
N ASN A 339 12.72 -12.13 8.86
CA ASN A 339 14.09 -12.60 8.70
C ASN A 339 14.27 -13.79 7.74
N GLU A 340 13.34 -14.03 6.80
CA GLU A 340 13.44 -15.12 5.82
C GLU A 340 14.65 -14.95 4.89
N HIS A 341 14.93 -13.68 4.49
CA HIS A 341 16.08 -13.31 3.66
C HIS A 341 17.07 -12.42 4.41
N GLY A 342 17.10 -12.48 5.76
CA GLY A 342 17.98 -11.63 6.57
C GLY A 342 17.44 -10.22 6.79
N TYR A 343 16.15 -9.96 6.51
CA TYR A 343 15.52 -8.66 6.69
C TYR A 343 14.41 -8.74 7.76
N GLU A 344 14.37 -7.73 8.64
CA GLU A 344 13.40 -7.61 9.72
C GLU A 344 12.59 -6.31 9.65
N HIS A 345 12.63 -5.63 8.50
CA HIS A 345 11.94 -4.36 8.31
C HIS A 345 11.39 -4.23 6.89
N ASN A 346 10.12 -3.83 6.76
CA ASN A 346 9.42 -3.75 5.47
C ASN A 346 9.95 -2.68 4.49
N GLU A 347 10.88 -1.84 4.90
CA GLU A 347 11.51 -0.82 4.05
C GLU A 347 12.83 -1.29 3.39
N THR A 348 13.20 -2.56 3.50
CA THR A 348 14.58 -3.00 3.21
C THR A 348 14.73 -3.79 1.93
N ALA A 349 13.73 -4.60 1.53
CA ALA A 349 13.84 -5.50 0.39
C ALA A 349 12.50 -5.69 -0.36
N TRP A 350 12.41 -6.69 -1.23
CA TRP A 350 11.34 -6.83 -2.22
C TRP A 350 10.85 -8.28 -2.40
N TYR A 351 11.15 -9.19 -1.49
CA TYR A 351 10.78 -10.59 -1.56
C TYR A 351 9.29 -10.85 -1.32
N GLU A 352 8.83 -12.07 -1.51
CA GLU A 352 7.42 -12.46 -1.39
C GLU A 352 6.80 -12.11 -0.03
N GLU A 353 7.56 -12.24 1.06
CA GLU A 353 7.09 -11.93 2.41
C GLU A 353 6.71 -10.46 2.62
N PHE A 354 7.17 -9.57 1.74
CA PHE A 354 6.81 -8.15 1.77
C PHE A 354 5.48 -7.87 1.10
N PHE A 355 5.08 -8.68 0.11
CA PHE A 355 3.96 -8.38 -0.78
C PHE A 355 2.85 -9.41 -0.74
N ARG A 356 3.14 -10.69 -0.47
CA ARG A 356 2.13 -11.73 -0.49
C ARG A 356 1.26 -11.67 0.76
N ILE A 357 -0.03 -11.39 0.56
CA ILE A 357 -1.04 -11.20 1.60
C ILE A 357 -2.21 -12.18 1.41
N PRO A 358 -2.99 -12.48 2.46
CA PRO A 358 -4.19 -13.30 2.31
C PRO A 358 -5.31 -12.53 1.58
N PHE A 359 -6.20 -13.28 0.94
CA PHE A 359 -7.45 -12.76 0.39
C PHE A 359 -8.57 -13.77 0.60
N LEU A 360 -9.61 -13.32 1.27
CA LEU A 360 -10.86 -14.05 1.47
C LEU A 360 -12.02 -13.14 1.09
N LEU A 361 -12.91 -13.62 0.22
CA LEU A 361 -14.16 -12.96 -0.17
C LEU A 361 -15.35 -13.83 0.24
N ILE A 362 -16.16 -13.34 1.17
CA ILE A 362 -17.41 -13.96 1.60
C ILE A 362 -18.57 -13.14 1.04
N ALA A 363 -19.48 -13.79 0.30
CA ALA A 363 -20.66 -13.17 -0.29
C ALA A 363 -21.82 -14.16 -0.28
N PRO A 364 -22.58 -14.24 0.83
CA PRO A 364 -23.64 -15.23 1.00
C PRO A 364 -24.70 -15.16 -0.11
N GLY A 365 -25.03 -16.31 -0.69
CA GLY A 365 -25.99 -16.43 -1.77
C GLY A 365 -25.55 -15.87 -3.13
N ARG A 366 -24.33 -15.32 -3.22
CA ARG A 366 -23.75 -14.74 -4.46
C ARG A 366 -22.55 -15.53 -4.97
N LEU A 367 -21.81 -16.17 -4.09
CA LEU A 367 -20.61 -16.95 -4.40
C LEU A 367 -20.67 -18.34 -3.80
N THR A 368 -20.13 -19.30 -4.53
CA THR A 368 -19.79 -20.61 -3.99
C THR A 368 -18.40 -20.55 -3.38
N PRO A 369 -18.21 -21.06 -2.17
CA PRO A 369 -16.87 -21.17 -1.58
C PRO A 369 -15.90 -21.95 -2.46
N GLY A 370 -14.65 -21.53 -2.50
CA GLY A 370 -13.65 -22.16 -3.35
C GLY A 370 -12.27 -21.51 -3.25
N ARG A 371 -11.35 -21.97 -4.11
CA ARG A 371 -9.98 -21.46 -4.19
C ARG A 371 -9.58 -21.17 -5.64
N ILE A 372 -8.97 -20.03 -5.86
CA ILE A 372 -8.30 -19.70 -7.11
C ILE A 372 -6.80 -19.90 -6.90
N ALA A 373 -6.26 -20.99 -7.48
CA ALA A 373 -4.85 -21.37 -7.33
C ALA A 373 -4.04 -21.17 -8.62
N ASP A 374 -4.70 -21.10 -9.76
CA ASP A 374 -4.08 -21.03 -11.10
C ASP A 374 -3.72 -19.61 -11.52
N LYS A 375 -4.40 -18.60 -10.98
CA LYS A 375 -4.18 -17.18 -11.25
C LYS A 375 -3.66 -16.43 -10.03
N ALA A 376 -2.99 -15.32 -10.26
CA ALA A 376 -2.54 -14.40 -9.24
C ALA A 376 -3.23 -13.03 -9.41
N PHE A 377 -3.55 -12.38 -8.29
CA PHE A 377 -4.24 -11.10 -8.25
C PHE A 377 -3.61 -10.18 -7.21
N SER A 378 -4.02 -8.93 -7.18
CA SER A 378 -3.51 -7.91 -6.26
C SER A 378 -4.61 -7.02 -5.71
N GLN A 379 -4.24 -6.13 -4.80
CA GLN A 379 -5.17 -5.16 -4.23
C GLN A 379 -5.87 -4.29 -5.29
N MET A 380 -5.22 -4.04 -6.43
CA MET A 380 -5.85 -3.31 -7.55
C MET A 380 -7.07 -4.02 -8.12
N ASP A 381 -7.17 -5.33 -7.96
CA ASP A 381 -8.25 -6.15 -8.49
C ASP A 381 -9.51 -6.15 -7.58
N ILE A 382 -9.41 -5.62 -6.36
CA ILE A 382 -10.53 -5.59 -5.39
C ILE A 382 -11.68 -4.72 -5.90
N ALA A 383 -11.41 -3.50 -6.34
CA ALA A 383 -12.46 -2.58 -6.79
C ALA A 383 -13.24 -3.12 -8.00
N PRO A 384 -12.61 -3.54 -9.10
CA PRO A 384 -13.34 -4.13 -10.22
C PRO A 384 -14.04 -5.44 -9.86
N THR A 385 -13.50 -6.26 -8.94
CA THR A 385 -14.15 -7.48 -8.46
C THR A 385 -15.46 -7.20 -7.72
N LEU A 386 -15.44 -6.23 -6.80
CA LEU A 386 -16.65 -5.84 -6.06
C LEU A 386 -17.71 -5.28 -6.98
N LEU A 387 -17.35 -4.40 -7.92
CA LEU A 387 -18.29 -3.82 -8.87
C LEU A 387 -18.91 -4.90 -9.77
N ASP A 388 -18.11 -5.83 -10.26
CA ASP A 388 -18.58 -6.98 -11.05
C ASP A 388 -19.56 -7.86 -10.26
N LEU A 389 -19.19 -8.21 -9.01
CA LEU A 389 -19.99 -9.06 -8.12
C LEU A 389 -21.39 -8.47 -7.82
N ILE A 390 -21.49 -7.14 -7.75
CA ILE A 390 -22.75 -6.45 -7.45
C ILE A 390 -23.46 -5.91 -8.71
N GLY A 391 -22.88 -6.14 -9.90
CA GLY A 391 -23.47 -5.76 -11.18
C GLY A 391 -23.45 -4.25 -11.45
N ILE A 392 -22.50 -3.51 -10.86
CA ILE A 392 -22.31 -2.08 -11.13
C ILE A 392 -21.21 -1.91 -12.18
N GLU A 393 -21.57 -1.34 -13.32
CA GLU A 393 -20.64 -1.00 -14.39
C GLU A 393 -20.57 0.51 -14.55
N PRO A 394 -19.51 1.16 -14.06
CA PRO A 394 -19.38 2.60 -14.22
C PRO A 394 -19.21 2.95 -15.71
N PRO A 395 -19.86 4.04 -16.19
CA PRO A 395 -19.78 4.44 -17.60
C PRO A 395 -18.34 4.82 -18.00
N ARG A 396 -17.54 5.21 -17.04
CA ARG A 396 -16.11 5.54 -17.20
C ARG A 396 -15.35 5.10 -15.95
N HIS A 397 -14.11 4.66 -16.12
CA HIS A 397 -13.18 4.38 -15.02
C HIS A 397 -11.74 4.46 -15.52
N HIS A 398 -10.79 4.55 -14.58
CA HIS A 398 -9.35 4.49 -14.86
C HIS A 398 -8.67 3.25 -14.23
N PHE A 399 -9.42 2.25 -13.82
CA PHE A 399 -8.91 1.08 -13.11
C PHE A 399 -7.94 0.27 -13.97
N LEU A 400 -6.78 -0.06 -13.39
CA LEU A 400 -5.78 -0.94 -13.99
C LEU A 400 -5.97 -2.40 -13.59
N GLY A 401 -6.59 -2.65 -12.44
CA GLY A 401 -6.96 -3.99 -12.01
C GLY A 401 -8.10 -4.59 -12.83
N VAL A 402 -8.33 -5.88 -12.64
CA VAL A 402 -9.36 -6.66 -13.30
C VAL A 402 -10.19 -7.43 -12.28
N SER A 403 -11.45 -7.72 -12.57
CA SER A 403 -12.25 -8.61 -11.73
C SER A 403 -11.64 -10.02 -11.70
N ILE A 404 -11.61 -10.64 -10.50
CA ILE A 404 -11.18 -12.05 -10.34
C ILE A 404 -12.12 -13.02 -11.08
N PHE A 405 -13.32 -12.57 -11.42
CA PHE A 405 -14.32 -13.34 -12.18
C PHE A 405 -14.21 -13.17 -13.69
N ALA A 406 -13.40 -12.20 -14.14
CA ALA A 406 -13.24 -11.95 -15.57
C ALA A 406 -12.54 -13.12 -16.26
N ASP A 407 -13.12 -13.56 -17.39
CA ASP A 407 -12.47 -14.53 -18.28
C ASP A 407 -11.41 -13.82 -19.12
N LYS A 408 -10.29 -13.51 -18.47
CA LYS A 408 -9.13 -12.84 -19.09
C LYS A 408 -7.86 -13.64 -18.80
N PRO A 409 -6.85 -13.57 -19.66
CA PRO A 409 -5.50 -14.06 -19.37
C PRO A 409 -4.97 -13.43 -18.09
N GLN A 410 -4.02 -14.11 -17.46
CA GLN A 410 -3.28 -13.55 -16.30
C GLN A 410 -2.75 -12.16 -16.63
N GLN A 411 -3.10 -11.18 -15.81
CA GLN A 411 -2.56 -9.82 -15.92
C GLN A 411 -1.28 -9.68 -15.10
N PRO A 412 -0.33 -8.84 -15.54
CA PRO A 412 0.86 -8.56 -14.75
C PRO A 412 0.49 -7.91 -13.41
N ILE A 413 1.15 -8.35 -12.34
CA ILE A 413 1.04 -7.72 -11.03
C ILE A 413 2.21 -6.78 -10.84
N PHE A 414 1.93 -5.53 -10.50
CA PHE A 414 2.92 -4.49 -10.31
C PHE A 414 3.24 -4.30 -8.83
N LEU A 415 4.53 -4.32 -8.49
CA LEU A 415 5.05 -4.21 -7.13
C LEU A 415 5.92 -2.96 -7.00
N VAL A 416 5.72 -2.21 -5.94
CA VAL A 416 6.47 -0.98 -5.65
C VAL A 416 7.03 -1.02 -4.24
N GLN A 417 8.35 -1.06 -4.13
CA GLN A 417 9.07 -0.82 -2.88
C GLN A 417 9.72 0.57 -2.96
N PRO A 418 9.17 1.59 -2.29
CA PRO A 418 9.60 2.98 -2.47
C PRO A 418 10.87 3.36 -1.72
N TYR A 419 11.32 2.50 -0.83
CA TYR A 419 12.46 2.76 0.05
C TYR A 419 13.78 2.21 -0.49
N ASN A 420 14.86 2.56 0.17
CA ASN A 420 16.20 2.03 -0.04
C ASN A 420 16.68 2.04 -1.50
N GLY A 421 16.34 3.09 -2.25
CA GLY A 421 16.75 3.27 -3.65
C GLY A 421 15.72 2.87 -4.68
N ILE A 422 14.53 2.50 -4.24
CA ILE A 422 13.34 2.11 -5.02
C ILE A 422 13.55 0.80 -5.79
N TYR A 423 12.69 -0.16 -5.53
CA TYR A 423 12.58 -1.36 -6.33
C TYR A 423 11.22 -1.37 -7.04
N LEU A 424 11.25 -1.59 -8.34
CA LEU A 424 10.05 -1.86 -9.13
C LEU A 424 10.03 -3.32 -9.48
N GLY A 425 8.89 -3.96 -9.30
CA GLY A 425 8.69 -5.36 -9.62
C GLY A 425 7.48 -5.58 -10.51
N VAL A 426 7.53 -6.68 -11.24
CA VAL A 426 6.39 -7.23 -11.97
C VAL A 426 6.37 -8.74 -11.77
N ILE A 427 5.18 -9.29 -11.52
CA ILE A 427 4.94 -10.73 -11.61
C ILE A 427 4.16 -10.95 -12.90
N ASP A 428 4.85 -11.53 -13.89
CA ASP A 428 4.26 -11.89 -15.17
C ASP A 428 3.74 -13.33 -15.11
N ASP A 429 2.67 -13.62 -15.83
CA ASP A 429 2.02 -14.95 -15.85
C ASP A 429 1.67 -15.54 -14.44
N GLY A 430 1.71 -14.71 -13.40
CA GLY A 430 1.48 -15.09 -12.01
C GLY A 430 2.61 -15.92 -11.37
N ARG A 431 3.76 -16.10 -12.04
CA ARG A 431 4.83 -17.01 -11.62
C ARG A 431 6.24 -16.43 -11.78
N THR A 432 6.46 -15.67 -12.81
CA THR A 432 7.77 -15.08 -13.12
C THR A 432 7.86 -13.70 -12.49
N LYS A 433 8.64 -13.56 -11.41
CA LYS A 433 8.85 -12.30 -10.73
C LYS A 433 10.14 -11.65 -11.17
N TYR A 434 10.05 -10.46 -11.74
CA TYR A 434 11.19 -9.64 -12.13
C TYR A 434 11.20 -8.34 -11.32
N VAL A 435 12.34 -8.03 -10.71
CA VAL A 435 12.54 -6.83 -9.89
C VAL A 435 13.80 -6.09 -10.36
N ARG A 436 13.71 -4.77 -10.38
CA ARG A 436 14.84 -3.90 -10.65
C ARG A 436 15.00 -2.85 -9.56
N HIS A 437 16.20 -2.76 -9.04
CA HIS A 437 16.60 -1.67 -8.15
C HIS A 437 17.00 -0.45 -8.98
N LEU A 438 16.23 0.64 -8.84
CA LEU A 438 16.39 1.78 -9.74
C LEU A 438 17.69 2.54 -9.55
N ARG A 439 18.19 2.64 -8.31
CA ARG A 439 19.43 3.38 -8.03
C ARG A 439 20.67 2.68 -8.59
N SER A 440 20.80 1.38 -8.37
CA SER A 440 21.99 0.61 -8.79
C SER A 440 21.84 -0.05 -10.17
N GLY A 441 20.61 -0.20 -10.67
CA GLY A 441 20.30 -0.93 -11.88
C GLY A 441 20.35 -2.47 -11.71
N HIS A 442 20.55 -2.98 -10.48
CA HIS A 442 20.56 -4.43 -10.23
C HIS A 442 19.19 -5.02 -10.57
N GLU A 443 19.26 -6.23 -11.14
CA GLU A 443 18.08 -6.98 -11.59
C GLU A 443 18.00 -8.31 -10.85
N PHE A 444 16.76 -8.71 -10.57
CA PHE A 444 16.43 -9.97 -9.91
C PHE A 444 15.31 -10.64 -10.69
N LEU A 445 15.43 -11.94 -10.89
CA LEU A 445 14.44 -12.75 -11.60
C LEU A 445 14.26 -14.07 -10.88
N PHE A 446 13.01 -14.41 -10.57
CA PHE A 446 12.66 -15.61 -9.84
C PHE A 446 11.53 -16.38 -10.53
N ASP A 447 11.60 -17.69 -10.46
CA ASP A 447 10.50 -18.61 -10.81
C ASP A 447 9.78 -19.00 -9.52
N LEU A 448 8.69 -18.32 -9.21
CA LEU A 448 7.93 -18.55 -7.98
C LEU A 448 7.25 -19.94 -7.91
N THR A 449 7.23 -20.70 -9.00
CA THR A 449 6.72 -22.07 -9.02
C THR A 449 7.75 -23.05 -8.48
N ASN A 450 9.01 -22.95 -8.99
CA ASN A 450 10.08 -23.86 -8.64
C ASN A 450 10.96 -23.34 -7.49
N ASP A 451 10.96 -22.03 -7.27
CA ASP A 451 11.68 -21.35 -6.19
C ASP A 451 10.76 -20.33 -5.46
N PRO A 452 9.72 -20.80 -4.76
CA PRO A 452 8.79 -19.92 -4.04
C PRO A 452 9.44 -19.14 -2.89
N GLN A 453 10.68 -19.48 -2.54
CA GLN A 453 11.47 -18.82 -1.51
C GLN A 453 12.49 -17.83 -2.09
N GLU A 454 12.49 -17.59 -3.40
CA GLU A 454 13.33 -16.59 -4.07
C GLU A 454 14.84 -16.69 -3.73
N ARG A 455 15.35 -17.92 -3.60
CA ARG A 455 16.76 -18.17 -3.22
C ARG A 455 17.72 -18.08 -4.40
N ASN A 456 17.23 -18.26 -5.62
CA ASN A 456 18.03 -18.37 -6.82
C ASN A 456 17.72 -17.23 -7.79
N ASN A 457 18.54 -16.18 -7.78
CA ASN A 457 18.41 -15.10 -8.76
C ASN A 457 18.82 -15.54 -10.16
N LEU A 458 17.86 -15.70 -11.06
CA LEU A 458 18.04 -16.12 -12.45
C LEU A 458 18.44 -14.96 -13.39
N ALA A 459 18.42 -13.70 -12.95
CA ALA A 459 18.68 -12.55 -13.80
C ALA A 459 20.04 -12.57 -14.50
N PRO A 460 21.16 -13.07 -13.89
CA PRO A 460 22.45 -13.13 -14.56
C PRO A 460 22.48 -14.04 -15.80
N THR A 461 21.69 -15.11 -15.80
CA THR A 461 21.66 -16.15 -16.86
C THR A 461 20.41 -16.08 -17.74
N ALA A 462 19.48 -15.20 -17.41
CA ALA A 462 18.22 -15.09 -18.15
C ALA A 462 18.42 -14.54 -19.56
N ASP A 463 17.60 -15.05 -20.50
CA ASP A 463 17.58 -14.59 -21.88
C ASP A 463 17.31 -13.08 -21.99
N ALA A 464 18.05 -12.42 -22.89
CA ALA A 464 17.95 -10.98 -23.08
C ALA A 464 16.56 -10.53 -23.61
N ALA A 465 15.92 -11.36 -24.43
CA ALA A 465 14.59 -11.05 -24.95
C ALA A 465 13.54 -11.11 -23.82
N MET A 466 13.63 -12.11 -22.93
CA MET A 466 12.80 -12.23 -21.74
C MET A 466 12.97 -11.01 -20.83
N LYS A 467 14.19 -10.62 -20.49
CA LYS A 467 14.44 -9.43 -19.67
C LYS A 467 13.91 -8.16 -20.31
N LYS A 468 14.11 -8.00 -21.63
CA LYS A 468 13.55 -6.85 -22.37
C LYS A 468 12.03 -6.81 -22.30
N ARG A 469 11.35 -7.94 -22.44
CA ARG A 469 9.89 -8.06 -22.32
C ARG A 469 9.41 -7.67 -20.93
N LEU A 470 10.00 -8.24 -19.88
CA LEU A 470 9.63 -7.95 -18.49
C LEU A 470 9.93 -6.49 -18.12
N HIS A 471 11.07 -5.96 -18.57
CA HIS A 471 11.42 -4.56 -18.36
C HIS A 471 10.42 -3.61 -19.06
N ALA A 472 9.92 -3.98 -20.24
CA ALA A 472 8.93 -3.18 -20.96
C ALA A 472 7.62 -3.00 -20.16
N MET A 473 7.27 -3.95 -19.27
CA MET A 473 6.07 -3.85 -18.41
C MET A 473 6.20 -2.71 -17.39
N PHE A 474 7.43 -2.32 -17.00
CA PHE A 474 7.62 -1.15 -16.14
C PHE A 474 7.15 0.17 -16.76
N ARG A 475 6.95 0.21 -18.08
CA ARG A 475 6.33 1.37 -18.73
C ARG A 475 4.98 1.73 -18.11
N THR A 476 4.19 0.73 -17.71
CA THR A 476 2.90 0.96 -17.03
C THR A 476 3.11 1.63 -15.67
N ILE A 477 4.11 1.20 -14.89
CA ILE A 477 4.43 1.82 -13.60
C ILE A 477 4.88 3.28 -13.80
N TYR A 478 5.74 3.52 -14.77
CA TYR A 478 6.24 4.87 -15.07
C TYR A 478 5.14 5.78 -15.60
N LEU A 479 4.30 5.27 -16.50
CA LEU A 479 3.17 6.02 -17.04
C LEU A 479 2.18 6.39 -15.92
N ASN A 480 1.81 5.42 -15.07
CA ASN A 480 0.96 5.65 -13.92
C ASN A 480 1.53 6.75 -13.01
N GLN A 481 2.83 6.67 -12.67
CA GLN A 481 3.49 7.68 -11.86
C GLN A 481 3.43 9.07 -12.50
N LEU A 482 3.74 9.16 -13.79
CA LEU A 482 3.76 10.43 -14.51
C LEU A 482 2.36 11.04 -14.61
N LEU A 483 1.32 10.22 -14.85
CA LEU A 483 -0.06 10.69 -14.91
C LEU A 483 -0.55 11.20 -13.56
N ILE A 484 -0.15 10.54 -12.44
CA ILE A 484 -0.42 11.03 -11.09
C ILE A 484 0.26 12.40 -10.88
N GLU A 485 1.53 12.54 -11.24
CA GLU A 485 2.30 13.79 -11.09
C GLU A 485 1.75 14.95 -11.92
N LYS A 486 1.16 14.66 -13.07
CA LYS A 486 0.62 15.63 -14.00
C LYS A 486 -0.88 15.88 -13.82
N ASP A 487 -1.50 15.26 -12.81
CA ASP A 487 -2.95 15.29 -12.59
C ASP A 487 -3.75 14.89 -13.85
N ARG A 488 -3.31 13.81 -14.50
CA ARG A 488 -3.89 13.27 -15.76
C ARG A 488 -4.38 11.84 -15.64
N ILE A 489 -4.62 11.37 -14.44
CA ILE A 489 -5.23 10.07 -14.17
C ILE A 489 -6.72 10.11 -14.47
N TRP A 490 -7.39 11.17 -14.03
CA TRP A 490 -8.83 11.30 -14.11
C TRP A 490 -9.25 12.72 -14.49
N LYS A 491 -10.18 12.81 -15.45
CA LYS A 491 -10.87 14.05 -15.77
C LYS A 491 -12.33 13.91 -15.31
N PRO A 492 -12.77 14.66 -14.30
CA PRO A 492 -14.19 14.74 -13.99
C PRO A 492 -14.99 15.17 -15.23
N VAL A 493 -16.22 14.70 -15.34
CA VAL A 493 -17.15 15.23 -16.37
C VAL A 493 -17.57 16.62 -15.89
N ASP A 494 -17.47 17.64 -16.75
CA ASP A 494 -17.91 18.99 -16.42
C ASP A 494 -19.37 18.96 -15.97
N GLY A 495 -19.65 19.27 -14.70
CA GLY A 495 -21.02 19.32 -14.16
C GLY A 495 -21.24 18.63 -12.81
N HIS A 496 -20.21 18.07 -12.14
CA HIS A 496 -20.32 17.54 -10.77
C HIS A 496 -19.20 18.05 -9.87
#